data_f34cfc52e56dee9cad9b23a82fcaf45b
#
_entry.id   f34cfc52e56dee9cad9b23a82fcaf45b
#
_cell.length_a   1.000
_cell.length_b   1.000
_cell.length_c   1.000
_cell.angle_alpha   90.00
_cell.angle_beta   90.00
_cell.angle_gamma   90.00
#
_symmetry.space_group_name_H-M   'P 1'
#
loop_
_entity.id
_entity.type
_entity.pdbx_description
1 polymer ?
#
loop_
_entity_poly.entity_id
_entity_poly.type
_entity_poly.pdbx_seq_one_letter_code
_entity_poly.pdbx_strand_id
1 'polypeptide(L)'
;QGMWAMFEVFFDTNVICTLTALVILCVGGAPGLDGAALTSFCFTKILGSFGGILVSGSMAVFAFATIIAWYYIGRQMFSYLAEHLCPGADIEYLYTVLYLLAVWLGCVCRLELVWIVSDLVNGLMAYPNLLSLWLLAEHVRFPRTEIADEEK
;
A
#
# COMPACT_ATOMS: atom_id res chain seq x y z
N GLN A 1 -13.97 -10.94 -6.24
CA GLN A 1 -13.10 -9.98 -5.55
C GLN A 1 -11.74 -9.84 -6.24
N GLY A 2 -11.06 -10.96 -6.61
CA GLY A 2 -9.77 -10.91 -7.31
C GLY A 2 -9.79 -10.14 -8.64
N MET A 3 -10.79 -10.36 -9.49
CA MET A 3 -10.95 -9.62 -10.74
C MET A 3 -11.16 -8.12 -10.52
N TRP A 4 -11.92 -7.76 -9.48
CA TRP A 4 -12.16 -6.37 -9.11
C TRP A 4 -10.88 -5.70 -8.62
N ALA A 5 -10.10 -6.39 -7.78
CA ALA A 5 -8.80 -5.92 -7.31
C ALA A 5 -7.80 -5.71 -8.46
N MET A 6 -7.78 -6.61 -9.46
CA MET A 6 -6.93 -6.43 -10.65
C MET A 6 -7.28 -5.18 -11.44
N PHE A 7 -8.58 -4.91 -11.64
CA PHE A 7 -9.05 -3.71 -12.31
C PHE A 7 -8.69 -2.44 -11.54
N GLU A 8 -8.91 -2.46 -10.22
CA GLU A 8 -8.61 -1.34 -9.34
C GLU A 8 -7.12 -0.98 -9.35
N VAL A 9 -6.24 -1.97 -9.16
CA VAL A 9 -4.79 -1.79 -9.19
C VAL A 9 -4.31 -1.28 -10.56
N PHE A 10 -4.85 -1.84 -11.66
CA PHE A 10 -4.52 -1.38 -13.00
C PHE A 10 -4.91 0.08 -13.21
N PHE A 11 -6.12 0.45 -12.81
CA PHE A 11 -6.61 1.81 -12.97
C PHE A 11 -5.82 2.81 -12.12
N ASP A 12 -5.59 2.49 -10.86
CA ASP A 12 -4.83 3.35 -9.95
C ASP A 12 -3.39 3.54 -10.43
N THR A 13 -2.69 2.46 -10.74
CA THR A 13 -1.27 2.52 -11.11
C THR A 13 -1.06 3.10 -12.51
N ASN A 14 -1.82 2.67 -13.52
CA ASN A 14 -1.56 3.10 -14.90
C ASN A 14 -2.28 4.40 -15.25
N VAL A 15 -3.50 4.63 -14.79
CA VAL A 15 -4.26 5.84 -15.16
C VAL A 15 -3.95 6.98 -14.19
N ILE A 16 -4.15 6.78 -12.89
CA ILE A 16 -4.01 7.88 -11.92
C ILE A 16 -2.55 8.32 -11.77
N CYS A 17 -1.60 7.39 -11.65
CA CYS A 17 -0.18 7.74 -11.56
C CYS A 17 0.32 8.42 -12.84
N THR A 18 -0.10 7.95 -14.03
CA THR A 18 0.27 8.59 -15.30
C THR A 18 -0.29 10.00 -15.41
N LEU A 19 -1.56 10.22 -15.05
CA LEU A 19 -2.16 11.55 -15.03
C LEU A 19 -1.42 12.49 -14.08
N THR A 20 -1.09 12.02 -12.89
CA THR A 20 -0.33 12.80 -11.91
C THR A 20 1.06 13.17 -12.44
N ALA A 21 1.77 12.21 -13.05
CA ALA A 21 3.07 12.45 -13.66
C ALA A 21 2.99 13.47 -14.82
N LEU A 22 1.97 13.35 -15.68
CA LEU A 22 1.75 14.28 -16.78
C LEU A 22 1.48 15.71 -16.28
N VAL A 23 0.67 15.86 -15.23
CA VAL A 23 0.41 17.15 -14.62
C VAL A 23 1.70 17.80 -14.10
N ILE A 24 2.54 17.03 -13.40
CA ILE A 24 3.84 17.51 -12.89
C ILE A 24 4.77 17.90 -14.03
N LEU A 25 4.86 17.09 -15.09
CA LEU A 25 5.71 17.37 -16.25
C LEU A 25 5.23 18.61 -17.03
N CYS A 26 3.92 18.78 -17.22
CA CYS A 26 3.36 19.95 -17.91
C CYS A 26 3.62 21.25 -17.16
N VAL A 27 3.66 21.21 -15.84
CA VAL A 27 3.96 22.40 -15.01
C VAL A 27 5.47 22.70 -14.97
N GLY A 28 6.32 21.71 -15.27
CA GLY A 28 7.78 21.83 -15.23
C GLY A 28 8.38 21.67 -13.84
N GLY A 29 7.60 21.13 -12.89
CA GLY A 29 8.04 20.96 -11.51
C GLY A 29 8.14 22.29 -10.73
N ALA A 30 8.61 22.18 -9.49
CA ALA A 30 8.95 23.35 -8.66
C ALA A 30 10.22 23.01 -7.85
N PRO A 31 11.31 23.78 -7.99
CA PRO A 31 12.52 23.54 -7.24
C PRO A 31 12.27 23.58 -5.72
N GLY A 32 12.70 22.55 -5.01
CA GLY A 32 12.59 22.46 -3.55
C GLY A 32 11.25 21.98 -3.02
N LEU A 33 10.32 21.54 -3.89
CA LEU A 33 9.08 20.85 -3.49
C LEU A 33 9.14 19.40 -3.90
N ASP A 34 8.81 18.49 -2.96
CA ASP A 34 8.78 17.06 -3.16
C ASP A 34 7.44 16.45 -2.75
N GLY A 35 7.13 15.26 -3.29
CA GLY A 35 5.99 14.43 -2.90
C GLY A 35 4.65 15.15 -3.01
N ALA A 36 3.90 15.14 -1.92
CA ALA A 36 2.55 15.71 -1.84
C ALA A 36 2.51 17.22 -2.08
N ALA A 37 3.52 17.96 -1.62
CA ALA A 37 3.60 19.40 -1.79
C ALA A 37 3.78 19.78 -3.26
N LEU A 38 4.63 19.07 -3.99
CA LEU A 38 4.82 19.24 -5.42
C LEU A 38 3.53 18.96 -6.20
N THR A 39 2.89 17.84 -5.91
CA THR A 39 1.62 17.46 -6.56
C THR A 39 0.54 18.52 -6.33
N SER A 40 0.33 18.92 -5.08
CA SER A 40 -0.65 19.96 -4.73
C SER A 40 -0.35 21.29 -5.43
N PHE A 41 0.91 21.70 -5.49
CA PHE A 41 1.34 22.90 -6.21
C PHE A 41 1.02 22.82 -7.71
N CYS A 42 1.34 21.70 -8.37
CA CYS A 42 1.11 21.51 -9.79
C CYS A 42 -0.39 21.52 -10.13
N PHE A 43 -1.21 20.83 -9.35
CA PHE A 43 -2.67 20.86 -9.53
C PHE A 43 -3.26 22.22 -9.25
N THR A 44 -2.74 22.97 -8.27
CA THR A 44 -3.16 24.35 -8.00
C THR A 44 -2.83 25.28 -9.16
N LYS A 45 -1.69 25.08 -9.82
CA LYS A 45 -1.32 25.87 -11.00
C LYS A 45 -2.27 25.68 -12.18
N ILE A 46 -2.77 24.45 -12.39
CA ILE A 46 -3.64 24.13 -13.54
C ILE A 46 -5.11 24.40 -13.22
N LEU A 47 -5.60 23.98 -12.04
CA LEU A 47 -7.01 24.03 -11.66
C LEU A 47 -7.35 25.17 -10.68
N GLY A 48 -6.38 26.05 -10.39
CA GLY A 48 -6.55 27.10 -9.39
C GLY A 48 -6.66 26.51 -7.97
N SER A 49 -7.22 27.30 -7.05
CA SER A 49 -7.37 26.90 -5.63
C SER A 49 -8.14 25.59 -5.44
N PHE A 50 -9.05 25.27 -6.35
CA PHE A 50 -9.79 24.00 -6.30
C PHE A 50 -8.87 22.79 -6.44
N GLY A 51 -7.83 22.84 -7.29
CA GLY A 51 -6.87 21.77 -7.46
C GLY A 51 -6.11 21.43 -6.17
N GLY A 52 -5.68 22.44 -5.43
CA GLY A 52 -5.01 22.23 -4.14
C GLY A 52 -5.92 21.59 -3.09
N ILE A 53 -7.16 22.05 -2.99
CA ILE A 53 -8.16 21.50 -2.07
C ILE A 53 -8.47 20.04 -2.44
N LEU A 54 -8.66 19.75 -3.73
CA LEU A 54 -8.94 18.41 -4.24
C LEU A 54 -7.84 17.44 -3.87
N VAL A 55 -6.58 17.78 -4.17
CA VAL A 55 -5.42 16.93 -3.87
C VAL A 55 -5.26 16.71 -2.38
N SER A 56 -5.29 17.79 -1.58
CA SER A 56 -5.12 17.69 -0.13
C SER A 56 -6.25 16.91 0.53
N GLY A 57 -7.48 17.10 0.11
CA GLY A 57 -8.64 16.36 0.61
C GLY A 57 -8.58 14.88 0.25
N SER A 58 -8.25 14.57 -1.01
CA SER A 58 -8.09 13.18 -1.47
C SER A 58 -6.97 12.46 -0.70
N MET A 59 -5.84 13.13 -0.48
CA MET A 59 -4.74 12.57 0.30
C MET A 59 -5.13 12.29 1.75
N ALA A 60 -5.87 13.18 2.40
CA ALA A 60 -6.33 12.98 3.76
C ALA A 60 -7.26 11.76 3.88
N VAL A 61 -8.22 11.64 2.96
CA VAL A 61 -9.15 10.49 2.92
C VAL A 61 -8.40 9.19 2.63
N PHE A 62 -7.48 9.21 1.68
CA PHE A 62 -6.68 8.04 1.31
C PHE A 62 -5.77 7.59 2.46
N ALA A 63 -5.08 8.52 3.12
CA ALA A 63 -4.24 8.21 4.27
C ALA A 63 -5.07 7.59 5.42
N PHE A 64 -6.24 8.15 5.71
CA PHE A 64 -7.13 7.63 6.75
C PHE A 64 -7.62 6.20 6.41
N ALA A 65 -8.08 5.99 5.18
CA ALA A 65 -8.51 4.67 4.71
C ALA A 65 -7.39 3.63 4.79
N THR A 66 -6.17 4.02 4.39
CA THR A 66 -4.98 3.17 4.43
C THR A 66 -4.61 2.78 5.86
N ILE A 67 -4.61 3.73 6.80
CA ILE A 67 -4.33 3.45 8.22
C ILE A 67 -5.33 2.42 8.78
N ILE A 68 -6.62 2.55 8.49
CA ILE A 68 -7.64 1.61 8.95
C ILE A 68 -7.45 0.22 8.31
N ALA A 69 -7.22 0.17 7.01
CA ALA A 69 -7.06 -1.10 6.29
C ALA A 69 -5.84 -1.88 6.79
N TRP A 70 -4.70 -1.22 6.93
CA TRP A 70 -3.48 -1.85 7.44
C TRP A 70 -3.57 -2.24 8.92
N TYR A 71 -4.29 -1.46 9.74
CA TYR A 71 -4.60 -1.85 11.11
C TYR A 71 -5.34 -3.19 11.15
N TYR A 72 -6.37 -3.34 10.33
CA TYR A 72 -7.17 -4.56 10.28
C TYR A 72 -6.35 -5.77 9.83
N ILE A 73 -5.61 -5.64 8.71
CA ILE A 73 -4.78 -6.72 8.18
C ILE A 73 -3.69 -7.12 9.19
N GLY A 74 -3.00 -6.14 9.74
CA GLY A 74 -1.92 -6.38 10.69
C GLY A 74 -2.43 -7.01 12.00
N ARG A 75 -3.60 -6.60 12.49
CA ARG A 75 -4.24 -7.22 13.66
C ARG A 75 -4.52 -8.71 13.42
N GLN A 76 -5.05 -9.07 12.26
CA GLN A 76 -5.32 -10.47 11.89
C GLN A 76 -4.02 -11.31 11.91
N MET A 77 -2.95 -10.80 11.30
CA MET A 77 -1.67 -11.50 11.25
C MET A 77 -1.03 -11.60 12.63
N PHE A 78 -1.13 -10.55 13.43
CA PHE A 78 -0.58 -10.54 14.79
C PHE A 78 -1.33 -11.50 15.72
N SER A 79 -2.66 -11.56 15.63
CA SER A 79 -3.47 -12.52 16.39
C SER A 79 -3.13 -13.95 16.01
N TYR A 80 -2.95 -14.25 14.72
CA TYR A 80 -2.53 -15.58 14.27
C TYR A 80 -1.18 -16.00 14.84
N LEU A 81 -0.19 -15.11 14.81
CA LEU A 81 1.14 -15.38 15.38
C LEU A 81 1.08 -15.56 16.90
N ALA A 82 0.26 -14.75 17.55
CA ALA A 82 0.11 -14.75 18.99
C ALA A 82 -0.52 -16.02 19.54
N GLU A 83 -1.53 -16.57 18.88
CA GLU A 83 -2.13 -17.86 19.24
C GLU A 83 -1.12 -18.99 19.20
N HIS A 84 -0.15 -18.91 18.26
CA HIS A 84 0.87 -19.95 18.10
C HIS A 84 2.05 -19.82 19.07
N LEU A 85 2.41 -18.58 19.45
CA LEU A 85 3.59 -18.31 20.27
C LEU A 85 3.29 -18.17 21.77
N CYS A 86 2.13 -17.60 22.11
CA CYS A 86 1.74 -17.29 23.50
C CYS A 86 0.23 -17.51 23.70
N PRO A 87 -0.24 -18.75 23.80
CA PRO A 87 -1.66 -19.02 23.99
C PRO A 87 -2.12 -18.47 25.34
N GLY A 88 -3.11 -17.56 25.33
CA GLY A 88 -3.74 -16.98 26.53
C GLY A 88 -3.32 -15.57 26.91
N ALA A 89 -2.48 -14.90 26.15
CA ALA A 89 -2.17 -13.48 26.37
C ALA A 89 -3.15 -12.57 25.58
N ASP A 90 -3.60 -11.48 26.23
CA ASP A 90 -4.49 -10.49 25.64
C ASP A 90 -3.67 -9.52 24.73
N ILE A 91 -3.29 -10.04 23.56
CA ILE A 91 -2.29 -9.45 22.65
C ILE A 91 -2.91 -8.38 21.76
N GLU A 92 -4.24 -8.33 21.66
CA GLU A 92 -4.95 -7.34 20.84
C GLU A 92 -4.68 -5.91 21.30
N TYR A 93 -4.68 -5.69 22.61
CA TYR A 93 -4.39 -4.37 23.18
C TYR A 93 -2.95 -3.95 22.91
N LEU A 94 -2.01 -4.87 23.06
CA LEU A 94 -0.59 -4.62 22.80
C LEU A 94 -0.37 -4.22 21.34
N TYR A 95 -0.97 -4.95 20.39
CA TYR A 95 -0.90 -4.60 18.96
C TYR A 95 -1.44 -3.21 18.69
N THR A 96 -2.61 -2.89 19.24
CA THR A 96 -3.25 -1.58 19.05
C THR A 96 -2.35 -0.45 19.54
N VAL A 97 -1.76 -0.59 20.71
CA VAL A 97 -0.85 0.43 21.26
C VAL A 97 0.41 0.57 20.40
N LEU A 98 1.02 -0.55 19.99
CA LEU A 98 2.21 -0.52 19.12
C LEU A 98 1.89 0.10 17.74
N TYR A 99 0.73 -0.21 17.18
CA TYR A 99 0.30 0.36 15.90
C TYR A 99 0.08 1.87 15.98
N LEU A 100 -0.61 2.35 17.02
CA LEU A 100 -0.82 3.78 17.24
C LEU A 100 0.49 4.52 17.48
N LEU A 101 1.42 3.92 18.22
CA LEU A 101 2.75 4.48 18.39
C LEU A 101 3.52 4.55 17.07
N ALA A 102 3.44 3.52 16.23
CA ALA A 102 4.07 3.53 14.91
C ALA A 102 3.50 4.61 13.99
N VAL A 103 2.17 4.77 13.96
CA VAL A 103 1.50 5.84 13.22
C VAL A 103 1.94 7.21 13.72
N TRP A 104 1.97 7.41 15.04
CA TRP A 104 2.41 8.66 15.65
C TRP A 104 3.88 8.98 15.32
N LEU A 105 4.77 8.00 15.44
CA LEU A 105 6.18 8.14 15.06
C LEU A 105 6.32 8.49 13.57
N GLY A 106 5.56 7.84 12.70
CA GLY A 106 5.55 8.15 11.26
C GLY A 106 5.14 9.58 10.96
N CYS A 107 4.24 10.16 11.76
CA CYS A 107 3.83 11.57 11.60
C CYS A 107 4.90 12.56 12.08
N VAL A 108 5.76 12.19 13.03
CA VAL A 108 6.77 13.08 13.63
C VAL A 108 8.14 12.93 12.96
N CYS A 109 8.43 11.75 12.42
CA CYS A 109 9.69 11.45 11.76
C CYS A 109 9.86 12.22 10.44
N ARG A 110 11.11 12.46 10.06
CA ARG A 110 11.43 13.04 8.75
C ARG A 110 11.03 12.06 7.64
N LEU A 111 10.42 12.58 6.60
CA LEU A 111 9.93 11.80 5.46
C LEU A 111 11.01 10.88 4.86
N GLU A 112 12.25 11.37 4.78
CA GLU A 112 13.40 10.62 4.26
C GLU A 112 13.67 9.34 5.08
N LEU A 113 13.63 9.43 6.42
CA LEU A 113 13.80 8.27 7.30
C LEU A 113 12.66 7.25 7.13
N VAL A 114 11.44 7.74 6.99
CA VAL A 114 10.27 6.87 6.77
C VAL A 114 10.42 6.08 5.48
N TRP A 115 10.88 6.71 4.39
CA TRP A 115 11.15 6.04 3.13
C TRP A 115 12.24 4.98 3.24
N ILE A 116 13.38 5.31 3.83
CA ILE A 116 14.50 4.36 4.01
C ILE A 116 14.07 3.13 4.81
N VAL A 117 13.34 3.34 5.92
CA VAL A 117 12.84 2.23 6.75
C VAL A 117 11.81 1.39 5.99
N SER A 118 10.91 2.04 5.26
CA SER A 118 9.89 1.37 4.45
C SER A 118 10.51 0.49 3.36
N ASP A 119 11.48 1.00 2.63
CA ASP A 119 12.19 0.26 1.58
C ASP A 119 12.96 -0.93 2.16
N LEU A 120 13.62 -0.75 3.30
CA LEU A 120 14.32 -1.84 3.99
C LEU A 120 13.36 -2.95 4.42
N VAL A 121 12.25 -2.59 5.04
CA VAL A 121 11.25 -3.56 5.51
C VAL A 121 10.59 -4.28 4.33
N ASN A 122 10.25 -3.55 3.25
CA ASN A 122 9.71 -4.15 2.03
C ASN A 122 10.70 -5.13 1.39
N GLY A 123 11.99 -4.78 1.35
CA GLY A 123 13.05 -5.69 0.90
C GLY A 123 13.13 -6.97 1.75
N LEU A 124 13.07 -6.82 3.08
CA LEU A 124 13.07 -7.97 4.00
C LEU A 124 11.83 -8.86 3.83
N MET A 125 10.66 -8.29 3.54
CA MET A 125 9.44 -9.06 3.28
C MET A 125 9.52 -9.92 2.01
N ALA A 126 10.32 -9.53 1.03
CA ALA A 126 10.49 -10.29 -0.21
C ALA A 126 11.12 -11.67 0.04
N TYR A 127 12.03 -11.80 1.00
CA TYR A 127 12.73 -13.05 1.29
C TYR A 127 11.81 -14.21 1.70
N PRO A 128 10.99 -14.08 2.76
CA PRO A 128 10.10 -15.17 3.16
C PRO A 128 9.03 -15.47 2.10
N ASN A 129 8.59 -14.45 1.35
CA ASN A 129 7.62 -14.63 0.27
C ASN A 129 8.21 -15.45 -0.88
N LEU A 130 9.41 -15.13 -1.35
CA LEU A 130 10.10 -15.88 -2.39
C LEU A 130 10.42 -17.31 -1.95
N LEU A 131 10.85 -17.50 -0.69
CA LEU A 131 11.11 -18.81 -0.13
C LEU A 131 9.84 -19.66 -0.09
N SER A 132 8.73 -19.10 0.34
CA SER A 132 7.43 -19.77 0.37
C SER A 132 6.96 -20.16 -1.02
N LEU A 133 7.07 -19.26 -2.00
CA LEU A 133 6.74 -19.55 -3.39
C LEU A 133 7.61 -20.67 -3.97
N TRP A 134 8.89 -20.67 -3.67
CA TRP A 134 9.82 -21.70 -4.13
C TRP A 134 9.50 -23.06 -3.51
N LEU A 135 9.25 -23.13 -2.21
CA LEU A 135 8.89 -24.37 -1.51
C LEU A 135 7.53 -24.93 -1.94
N LEU A 136 6.57 -24.05 -2.26
CA LEU A 136 5.22 -24.42 -2.68
C LEU A 136 5.09 -24.63 -4.20
N ALA A 137 6.11 -24.29 -4.99
CA ALA A 137 6.06 -24.39 -6.45
C ALA A 137 5.69 -25.81 -6.96
N GLU A 138 6.14 -26.85 -6.28
CA GLU A 138 5.81 -28.25 -6.61
C GLU A 138 4.34 -28.59 -6.33
N HIS A 139 3.66 -27.84 -5.44
CA HIS A 139 2.27 -28.07 -5.06
C HIS A 139 1.27 -27.31 -5.94
N VAL A 140 1.75 -26.35 -6.74
CA VAL A 140 0.92 -25.61 -7.69
C VAL A 140 0.63 -26.51 -8.90
N ARG A 141 -0.43 -27.30 -8.80
CA ARG A 141 -0.99 -28.01 -9.96
C ARG A 141 -1.94 -27.06 -10.68
N PHE A 142 -1.59 -26.68 -11.89
CA PHE A 142 -2.58 -26.05 -12.79
C PHE A 142 -3.73 -27.03 -12.97
N PRO A 143 -5.00 -26.63 -12.78
CA PRO A 143 -6.12 -27.47 -13.16
C PRO A 143 -5.93 -27.78 -14.65
N ARG A 144 -5.74 -29.05 -15.00
CA ARG A 144 -5.82 -29.50 -16.38
C ARG A 144 -7.22 -29.09 -16.83
N THR A 145 -7.27 -28.19 -17.81
CA THR A 145 -8.51 -27.86 -18.49
C THR A 145 -9.13 -29.14 -19.03
N GLU A 146 -10.25 -29.55 -18.45
CA GLU A 146 -11.10 -30.67 -18.94
C GLU A 146 -11.74 -30.38 -20.32
N ILE A 147 -11.19 -29.43 -21.05
CA ILE A 147 -11.66 -29.02 -22.39
C ILE A 147 -11.27 -30.03 -23.48
N ALA A 148 -10.42 -31.03 -23.17
CA ALA A 148 -9.97 -31.99 -24.17
C ALA A 148 -10.81 -33.27 -24.28
N ASP A 149 -11.79 -33.50 -23.40
CA ASP A 149 -12.57 -34.74 -23.39
C ASP A 149 -14.02 -34.60 -23.90
N GLU A 150 -14.48 -33.44 -24.25
CA GLU A 150 -15.81 -33.26 -24.89
C GLU A 150 -15.78 -33.23 -26.42
N GLU A 151 -14.64 -33.41 -27.07
CA GLU A 151 -14.52 -33.51 -28.54
C GLU A 151 -14.20 -34.93 -29.03
N LYS A 152 -14.69 -36.00 -28.35
CA LYS A 152 -14.64 -37.34 -28.94
C LYS A 152 -16.00 -38.01 -29.01
#